data_46e09d0f561e45c8f159c45d30c750c4
#
_entry.id   46e09d0f561e45c8f159c45d30c750c4
#
_cell.length_a   1.000
_cell.length_b   1.000
_cell.length_c   1.000
_cell.angle_alpha   90.00
_cell.angle_beta   90.00
_cell.angle_gamma   90.00
#
_symmetry.space_group_name_H-M   'P 1'
#
loop_
_entity.id
_entity.type
_entity.pdbx_description
1 polymer ?
#
loop_
_entity_poly.entity_id
_entity_poly.type
_entity_poly.pdbx_seq_one_letter_code
_entity_poly.pdbx_strand_id
1 'polypeptide(L)'
;MPKTSGGAVKAANAKMTKTAKVVKSTPATKPSQRGQALRTPGVRSVAAVNRRLRQIEDKRSVILAAALGLFSRFGLHGTSVDQVAARADVSKSNLLYYFANKEELYVSVLRELLAVWLEPLRGFSAEQDPREAIGHYIRRKLVISRDQPDASRLFCLEMIQGAPLLRDELGRELRDLVDRKSEVIREWVAAGKLAPVDPHHLIFALWATTQHYADFGVQVQAITGRTLDDPAFFEEAVENVQRIVLQGILSAAKN
;
A
#
# COMPACT_ATOMS: atom_id res chain seq x y z
N MET A 1 -42.78 -16.37 23.89
CA MET A 1 -43.81 -17.00 23.10
C MET A 1 -44.65 -15.97 22.40
N PRO A 2 -45.17 -16.13 21.15
CA PRO A 2 -45.03 -17.21 20.19
C PRO A 2 -44.21 -16.80 18.94
N LYS A 3 -43.52 -17.67 18.25
CA LYS A 3 -43.77 -18.69 17.23
C LYS A 3 -44.62 -18.24 16.02
N THR A 4 -44.01 -18.29 14.82
CA THR A 4 -44.39 -19.08 13.63
C THR A 4 -43.60 -18.60 12.44
N SER A 5 -42.94 -19.42 11.75
CA SER A 5 -43.11 -20.37 10.63
C SER A 5 -42.83 -19.67 9.33
N GLY A 6 -41.94 -20.05 8.43
CA GLY A 6 -41.84 -21.36 7.82
C GLY A 6 -42.18 -21.17 6.34
N GLY A 7 -41.33 -21.57 5.42
CA GLY A 7 -41.66 -21.52 4.01
C GLY A 7 -40.49 -21.86 3.08
N ALA A 8 -40.22 -23.16 2.97
CA ALA A 8 -39.41 -23.73 1.89
C ALA A 8 -40.26 -23.85 0.61
N VAL A 9 -39.69 -23.56 -0.56
CA VAL A 9 -40.25 -24.00 -1.84
C VAL A 9 -39.15 -24.77 -2.61
N LYS A 10 -39.52 -26.02 -2.83
CA LYS A 10 -38.88 -27.05 -3.66
C LYS A 10 -39.39 -26.99 -5.10
N ALA A 11 -38.58 -27.55 -5.98
CA ALA A 11 -38.88 -28.27 -7.22
C ALA A 11 -39.00 -27.40 -8.48
N ALA A 12 -38.66 -27.84 -9.66
CA ALA A 12 -38.69 -29.18 -10.19
C ALA A 12 -37.82 -29.35 -11.45
N ASN A 13 -37.41 -30.52 -11.57
CA ASN A 13 -36.76 -31.19 -12.68
C ASN A 13 -37.72 -31.37 -13.89
N ALA A 14 -37.26 -31.21 -15.13
CA ALA A 14 -37.91 -31.82 -16.28
C ALA A 14 -36.86 -32.27 -17.32
N LYS A 15 -36.72 -33.59 -17.38
CA LYS A 15 -36.13 -34.34 -18.49
C LYS A 15 -37.00 -34.23 -19.75
N MET A 16 -36.38 -34.03 -20.91
CA MET A 16 -36.96 -34.52 -22.15
C MET A 16 -35.90 -35.17 -23.05
N THR A 17 -36.02 -36.47 -23.12
CA THR A 17 -35.44 -37.36 -24.13
C THR A 17 -36.21 -37.23 -25.44
N LYS A 18 -35.51 -37.13 -26.57
CA LYS A 18 -36.02 -37.62 -27.85
C LYS A 18 -34.89 -38.15 -28.74
N THR A 19 -35.04 -39.43 -28.99
CA THR A 19 -34.38 -40.28 -29.99
C THR A 19 -34.83 -39.92 -31.42
N ALA A 20 -33.88 -39.89 -32.37
CA ALA A 20 -34.12 -40.24 -33.78
C ALA A 20 -32.81 -40.49 -34.52
N LYS A 21 -32.58 -41.69 -34.85
CA LYS A 21 -32.48 -42.36 -36.16
C LYS A 21 -31.21 -42.14 -36.95
N VAL A 22 -30.48 -43.22 -36.96
CA VAL A 22 -29.37 -43.58 -37.85
C VAL A 22 -29.75 -43.52 -39.35
N VAL A 23 -28.93 -42.87 -40.18
CA VAL A 23 -28.85 -43.12 -41.62
C VAL A 23 -27.35 -43.30 -41.97
N LYS A 24 -27.04 -44.54 -42.42
CA LYS A 24 -25.76 -44.90 -43.02
C LYS A 24 -25.67 -44.38 -44.46
N SER A 25 -24.56 -43.76 -44.80
CA SER A 25 -24.09 -43.69 -46.22
C SER A 25 -22.56 -43.65 -46.26
N THR A 26 -22.04 -44.39 -47.19
CA THR A 26 -20.69 -44.87 -47.42
C THR A 26 -19.73 -43.83 -48.05
N PRO A 27 -18.42 -44.09 -48.18
CA PRO A 27 -17.34 -43.08 -47.99
C PRO A 27 -16.92 -42.40 -49.27
N ALA A 28 -16.53 -41.13 -49.16
CA ALA A 28 -15.85 -40.39 -50.23
C ALA A 28 -14.44 -39.94 -49.74
N THR A 29 -13.53 -40.18 -50.61
CA THR A 29 -12.13 -39.97 -50.73
C THR A 29 -11.55 -38.73 -50.04
N LYS A 30 -10.43 -38.90 -49.35
CA LYS A 30 -9.53 -37.85 -48.85
C LYS A 30 -8.87 -37.04 -49.98
N PRO A 31 -8.73 -35.73 -49.88
CA PRO A 31 -7.54 -35.05 -50.34
C PRO A 31 -6.64 -34.68 -49.17
N SER A 32 -5.43 -35.16 -49.24
CA SER A 32 -4.27 -34.74 -48.47
C SER A 32 -3.96 -33.27 -48.81
N GLN A 33 -4.13 -32.37 -47.82
CA GLN A 33 -3.38 -31.12 -47.80
C GLN A 33 -2.87 -30.85 -46.40
N ARG A 34 -1.57 -31.12 -46.24
CA ARG A 34 -0.75 -30.61 -45.17
C ARG A 34 -0.67 -29.09 -45.29
N GLY A 35 -1.57 -28.38 -44.62
CA GLY A 35 -1.39 -26.98 -44.29
C GLY A 35 -0.68 -26.92 -42.95
N GLN A 36 0.65 -26.83 -42.95
CA GLN A 36 1.41 -26.39 -41.78
C GLN A 36 1.05 -24.92 -41.54
N ALA A 37 0.09 -24.68 -40.66
CA ALA A 37 -0.10 -23.37 -40.09
C ALA A 37 1.17 -23.04 -39.31
N LEU A 38 1.96 -22.11 -39.80
CA LEU A 38 3.07 -21.48 -39.11
C LEU A 38 2.52 -20.86 -37.82
N ARG A 39 2.73 -21.55 -36.72
CA ARG A 39 2.45 -21.03 -35.35
C ARG A 39 3.42 -19.89 -35.12
N THR A 40 2.92 -18.67 -35.17
CA THR A 40 3.64 -17.47 -34.69
C THR A 40 4.01 -17.65 -33.21
N PRO A 41 5.30 -17.68 -32.84
CA PRO A 41 5.74 -17.99 -31.47
C PRO A 41 5.49 -16.83 -30.45
N GLY A 42 5.07 -15.65 -30.92
CA GLY A 42 5.14 -14.43 -30.12
C GLY A 42 4.08 -14.29 -29.03
N VAL A 43 2.80 -14.56 -29.30
CA VAL A 43 1.69 -14.16 -28.38
C VAL A 43 1.56 -15.09 -27.17
N ARG A 44 1.83 -16.39 -27.32
CA ARG A 44 1.81 -17.31 -26.18
C ARG A 44 2.98 -17.13 -25.22
N SER A 45 4.11 -16.61 -25.67
CA SER A 45 5.28 -16.36 -24.84
C SER A 45 5.09 -15.12 -23.95
N VAL A 46 4.52 -14.04 -24.46
CA VAL A 46 4.27 -12.80 -23.69
C VAL A 46 3.27 -13.03 -22.55
N ALA A 47 2.17 -13.72 -22.80
CA ALA A 47 1.19 -14.04 -21.77
C ALA A 47 1.77 -14.96 -20.68
N ALA A 48 2.61 -15.92 -21.06
CA ALA A 48 3.28 -16.81 -20.10
C ALA A 48 4.34 -16.06 -19.27
N VAL A 49 5.11 -15.16 -19.89
CA VAL A 49 6.08 -14.30 -19.20
C VAL A 49 5.36 -13.38 -18.22
N ASN A 50 4.28 -12.70 -18.64
CA ASN A 50 3.52 -11.81 -17.77
C ASN A 50 2.87 -12.58 -16.59
N ARG A 51 2.40 -13.81 -16.79
CA ARG A 51 1.88 -14.64 -15.70
C ARG A 51 2.98 -15.02 -14.71
N ARG A 52 4.15 -15.37 -15.20
CA ARG A 52 5.30 -15.69 -14.35
C ARG A 52 5.79 -14.49 -13.56
N LEU A 53 5.84 -13.30 -14.15
CA LEU A 53 6.21 -12.06 -13.48
C LEU A 53 5.22 -11.72 -12.36
N ARG A 54 3.91 -11.85 -12.61
CA ARG A 54 2.90 -11.66 -11.56
C ARG A 54 3.07 -12.65 -10.40
N GLN A 55 3.27 -13.94 -10.69
CA GLN A 55 3.50 -14.93 -9.64
C GLN A 55 4.76 -14.68 -8.82
N ILE A 56 5.81 -14.13 -9.43
CA ILE A 56 7.02 -13.71 -8.73
C ILE A 56 6.70 -12.53 -7.81
N GLU A 57 5.99 -11.53 -8.31
CA GLU A 57 5.62 -10.34 -7.54
C GLU A 57 4.65 -10.69 -6.39
N ASP A 58 3.64 -11.52 -6.64
CA ASP A 58 2.71 -12.01 -5.61
C ASP A 58 3.46 -12.71 -4.47
N LYS A 59 4.41 -13.58 -4.78
CA LYS A 59 5.22 -14.27 -3.75
C LYS A 59 6.14 -13.31 -3.01
N ARG A 60 6.76 -12.38 -3.73
CA ARG A 60 7.61 -11.36 -3.11
C ARG A 60 6.82 -10.52 -2.11
N SER A 61 5.62 -10.08 -2.45
CA SER A 61 4.72 -9.31 -1.58
C SER A 61 4.31 -10.10 -0.33
N VAL A 62 4.01 -11.38 -0.46
CA VAL A 62 3.69 -12.25 0.69
C VAL A 62 4.86 -12.35 1.66
N ILE A 63 6.08 -12.53 1.15
CA ILE A 63 7.30 -12.57 1.98
C ILE A 63 7.52 -11.23 2.69
N LEU A 64 7.36 -10.10 1.99
CA LEU A 64 7.52 -8.76 2.57
C LEU A 64 6.48 -8.47 3.65
N ALA A 65 5.22 -8.85 3.45
CA ALA A 65 4.18 -8.72 4.47
C ALA A 65 4.47 -9.56 5.72
N ALA A 66 4.93 -10.80 5.55
CA ALA A 66 5.34 -11.66 6.65
C ALA A 66 6.56 -11.08 7.42
N ALA A 67 7.53 -10.55 6.67
CA ALA A 67 8.73 -9.90 7.21
C ALA A 67 8.39 -8.64 7.99
N LEU A 68 7.53 -7.77 7.45
CA LEU A 68 7.05 -6.57 8.14
C LEU A 68 6.45 -6.92 9.50
N GLY A 69 5.54 -7.89 9.57
CA GLY A 69 4.90 -8.28 10.82
C GLY A 69 5.85 -8.88 11.87
N LEU A 70 7.00 -9.41 11.46
CA LEU A 70 8.03 -9.90 12.39
C LEU A 70 9.03 -8.79 12.76
N PHE A 71 9.51 -8.04 11.79
CA PHE A 71 10.46 -6.95 12.05
C PHE A 71 9.86 -5.83 12.91
N SER A 72 8.57 -5.50 12.76
CA SER A 72 7.90 -4.51 13.59
C SER A 72 7.82 -4.91 15.07
N ARG A 73 7.83 -6.21 15.36
CA ARG A 73 7.75 -6.75 16.73
C ARG A 73 9.10 -7.04 17.35
N PHE A 74 10.02 -7.61 16.59
CA PHE A 74 11.25 -8.18 17.10
C PHE A 74 12.51 -7.46 16.59
N GLY A 75 12.33 -6.48 15.70
CA GLY A 75 13.43 -5.79 15.03
C GLY A 75 14.23 -6.69 14.09
N LEU A 76 15.25 -6.13 13.46
CA LEU A 76 16.13 -6.85 12.56
C LEU A 76 16.86 -8.01 13.28
N HIS A 77 17.41 -7.76 14.46
CA HIS A 77 18.22 -8.75 15.17
C HIS A 77 17.39 -9.86 15.82
N GLY A 78 16.18 -9.56 16.26
CA GLY A 78 15.26 -10.53 16.88
C GLY A 78 14.48 -11.41 15.89
N THR A 79 14.62 -11.17 14.58
CA THR A 79 13.93 -11.92 13.52
C THR A 79 14.93 -12.80 12.75
N SER A 80 14.55 -14.04 12.46
CA SER A 80 15.31 -14.95 11.59
C SER A 80 14.63 -15.14 10.23
N VAL A 81 15.43 -15.49 9.21
CA VAL A 81 14.91 -15.83 7.87
C VAL A 81 13.97 -17.05 7.93
N ASP A 82 14.25 -18.01 8.81
CA ASP A 82 13.41 -19.20 8.99
C ASP A 82 12.02 -18.85 9.54
N GLN A 83 11.93 -17.90 10.49
CA GLN A 83 10.65 -17.40 10.99
C GLN A 83 9.84 -16.69 9.90
N VAL A 84 10.50 -15.88 9.07
CA VAL A 84 9.84 -15.20 7.94
C VAL A 84 9.35 -16.21 6.91
N ALA A 85 10.19 -17.18 6.54
CA ALA A 85 9.83 -18.23 5.58
C ALA A 85 8.63 -19.04 6.06
N ALA A 86 8.64 -19.46 7.34
CA ALA A 86 7.52 -20.18 7.95
C ALA A 86 6.21 -19.34 7.95
N ARG A 87 6.31 -18.05 8.29
CA ARG A 87 5.14 -17.16 8.30
C ARG A 87 4.60 -16.84 6.90
N ALA A 88 5.47 -16.82 5.89
CA ALA A 88 5.11 -16.61 4.49
C ALA A 88 4.67 -17.86 3.75
N ASP A 89 4.66 -19.01 4.43
CA ASP A 89 4.39 -20.33 3.84
C ASP A 89 5.27 -20.64 2.61
N VAL A 90 6.58 -20.37 2.76
CA VAL A 90 7.58 -20.69 1.73
C VAL A 90 8.78 -21.40 2.36
N SER A 91 9.53 -22.16 1.54
CA SER A 91 10.81 -22.70 2.00
C SER A 91 11.85 -21.57 2.19
N LYS A 92 12.81 -21.77 3.10
CA LYS A 92 13.95 -20.87 3.27
C LYS A 92 14.70 -20.63 1.95
N SER A 93 14.94 -21.69 1.17
CA SER A 93 15.60 -21.59 -0.13
C SER A 93 14.80 -20.74 -1.13
N ASN A 94 13.47 -20.82 -1.08
CA ASN A 94 12.61 -19.99 -1.91
C ASN A 94 12.68 -18.52 -1.48
N LEU A 95 12.65 -18.23 -0.17
CA LEU A 95 12.84 -16.87 0.33
C LEU A 95 14.20 -16.29 -0.10
N LEU A 96 15.27 -17.06 0.06
CA LEU A 96 16.64 -16.65 -0.33
C LEU A 96 16.83 -16.52 -1.85
N TYR A 97 15.93 -17.03 -2.66
CA TYR A 97 15.87 -16.75 -4.10
C TYR A 97 15.42 -15.32 -4.40
N TYR A 98 14.53 -14.76 -3.56
CA TYR A 98 14.03 -13.39 -3.71
C TYR A 98 14.88 -12.34 -3.00
N PHE A 99 15.50 -12.70 -1.88
CA PHE A 99 16.28 -11.81 -1.02
C PHE A 99 17.56 -12.53 -0.59
N ALA A 100 18.71 -12.02 -0.98
CA ALA A 100 19.98 -12.69 -0.78
C ALA A 100 20.32 -12.94 0.72
N ASN A 101 19.83 -12.07 1.60
CA ASN A 101 20.03 -12.16 3.06
C ASN A 101 18.91 -11.44 3.82
N LYS A 102 18.99 -11.49 5.15
CA LYS A 102 18.01 -10.86 6.05
C LYS A 102 18.03 -9.33 5.96
N GLU A 103 19.20 -8.76 5.81
CA GLU A 103 19.41 -7.32 5.72
C GLU A 103 18.78 -6.76 4.42
N GLU A 104 18.96 -7.44 3.29
CA GLU A 104 18.29 -7.06 2.03
C GLU A 104 16.78 -7.15 2.14
N LEU A 105 16.26 -8.21 2.78
CA LEU A 105 14.83 -8.34 3.05
C LEU A 105 14.32 -7.18 3.91
N TYR A 106 15.05 -6.83 4.96
CA TYR A 106 14.72 -5.73 5.87
C TYR A 106 14.70 -4.38 5.13
N VAL A 107 15.76 -4.08 4.36
CA VAL A 107 15.83 -2.86 3.55
C VAL A 107 14.71 -2.82 2.51
N SER A 108 14.36 -3.96 1.90
CA SER A 108 13.25 -4.03 0.95
C SER A 108 11.91 -3.70 1.61
N VAL A 109 11.67 -4.18 2.83
CA VAL A 109 10.48 -3.79 3.63
C VAL A 109 10.48 -2.29 3.87
N LEU A 110 11.58 -1.72 4.36
CA LEU A 110 11.68 -0.29 4.65
C LEU A 110 11.50 0.60 3.40
N ARG A 111 12.00 0.17 2.23
CA ARG A 111 11.79 0.89 0.95
C ARG A 111 10.32 0.91 0.54
N GLU A 112 9.61 -0.20 0.67
CA GLU A 112 8.16 -0.23 0.39
C GLU A 112 7.39 0.68 1.34
N LEU A 113 7.73 0.66 2.64
CA LEU A 113 7.13 1.57 3.62
C LEU A 113 7.38 3.03 3.26
N LEU A 114 8.62 3.39 2.94
CA LEU A 114 8.97 4.76 2.54
C LEU A 114 8.18 5.20 1.29
N ALA A 115 8.03 4.32 0.30
CA ALA A 115 7.28 4.63 -0.91
C ALA A 115 5.80 4.94 -0.60
N VAL A 116 5.15 4.14 0.25
CA VAL A 116 3.76 4.36 0.71
C VAL A 116 3.63 5.66 1.50
N TRP A 117 4.58 5.93 2.40
CA TRP A 117 4.55 7.12 3.27
C TRP A 117 4.79 8.42 2.49
N LEU A 118 5.53 8.37 1.38
CA LEU A 118 5.82 9.54 0.55
C LEU A 118 4.80 9.76 -0.57
N GLU A 119 3.94 8.77 -0.85
CA GLU A 119 2.95 8.89 -1.93
C GLU A 119 2.07 10.14 -1.78
N PRO A 120 1.49 10.46 -0.59
CA PRO A 120 0.65 11.65 -0.46
C PRO A 120 1.39 12.96 -0.75
N LEU A 121 2.69 13.04 -0.39
CA LEU A 121 3.50 14.23 -0.66
C LEU A 121 3.78 14.41 -2.15
N ARG A 122 3.91 13.31 -2.90
CA ARG A 122 4.11 13.36 -4.36
C ARG A 122 2.97 14.06 -5.09
N GLY A 123 1.76 14.03 -4.51
CA GLY A 123 0.56 14.66 -5.05
C GLY A 123 0.53 16.19 -5.00
N PHE A 124 1.44 16.87 -4.29
CA PHE A 124 1.46 18.34 -4.25
C PHE A 124 1.83 18.93 -5.59
N SER A 125 1.07 19.98 -6.03
CA SER A 125 1.27 20.71 -7.27
C SER A 125 0.91 22.19 -7.04
N ALA A 126 1.60 23.09 -7.71
CA ALA A 126 1.44 24.55 -7.56
C ALA A 126 0.05 25.07 -7.97
N GLU A 127 -0.62 24.35 -8.88
CA GLU A 127 -1.95 24.70 -9.39
C GLU A 127 -3.05 24.45 -8.35
N GLN A 128 -2.81 23.56 -7.39
CA GLN A 128 -3.80 23.21 -6.36
C GLN A 128 -4.05 24.37 -5.39
N ASP A 129 -5.24 24.34 -4.77
CA ASP A 129 -5.48 25.10 -3.56
C ASP A 129 -4.73 24.44 -2.38
N PRO A 130 -3.83 25.16 -1.68
CA PRO A 130 -3.05 24.55 -0.61
C PRO A 130 -3.88 24.09 0.58
N ARG A 131 -5.06 24.68 0.83
CA ARG A 131 -5.98 24.21 1.89
C ARG A 131 -6.48 22.80 1.57
N GLU A 132 -6.90 22.59 0.33
CA GLU A 132 -7.39 21.29 -0.13
C GLU A 132 -6.26 20.25 -0.19
N ALA A 133 -5.10 20.63 -0.76
CA ALA A 133 -3.95 19.75 -0.91
C ALA A 133 -3.41 19.28 0.45
N ILE A 134 -3.18 20.20 1.39
CA ILE A 134 -2.68 19.88 2.74
C ILE A 134 -3.75 19.16 3.56
N GLY A 135 -5.01 19.56 3.45
CA GLY A 135 -6.11 18.88 4.13
C GLY A 135 -6.25 17.42 3.68
N HIS A 136 -6.18 17.19 2.36
CA HIS A 136 -6.17 15.82 1.79
C HIS A 136 -4.94 15.02 2.25
N TYR A 137 -3.76 15.64 2.22
CA TYR A 137 -2.52 15.04 2.70
C TYR A 137 -2.64 14.55 4.14
N ILE A 138 -3.11 15.41 5.06
CA ILE A 138 -3.29 15.07 6.47
C ILE A 138 -4.20 13.86 6.62
N ARG A 139 -5.37 13.87 5.97
CA ARG A 139 -6.31 12.73 6.00
C ARG A 139 -5.66 11.45 5.48
N ARG A 140 -4.97 11.50 4.34
CA ARG A 140 -4.27 10.33 3.77
C ARG A 140 -3.20 9.79 4.70
N LYS A 141 -2.42 10.65 5.33
CA LYS A 141 -1.40 10.26 6.31
C LYS A 141 -2.02 9.59 7.54
N LEU A 142 -3.12 10.12 8.07
CA LEU A 142 -3.83 9.52 9.20
C LEU A 142 -4.48 8.17 8.82
N VAL A 143 -4.98 8.01 7.60
CA VAL A 143 -5.43 6.70 7.08
C VAL A 143 -4.27 5.69 7.08
N ILE A 144 -3.10 6.07 6.58
CA ILE A 144 -1.91 5.19 6.57
C ILE A 144 -1.50 4.86 8.02
N SER A 145 -1.51 5.84 8.92
CA SER A 145 -1.19 5.65 10.34
C SER A 145 -2.17 4.70 11.05
N ARG A 146 -3.45 4.74 10.70
CA ARG A 146 -4.47 3.81 11.19
C ARG A 146 -4.28 2.41 10.65
N ASP A 147 -4.15 2.30 9.32
CA ASP A 147 -4.18 1.01 8.62
C ASP A 147 -2.85 0.26 8.72
N GLN A 148 -1.73 0.97 8.96
CA GLN A 148 -0.38 0.42 8.97
C GLN A 148 0.45 0.89 10.18
N PRO A 149 -0.04 0.75 11.43
CA PRO A 149 0.69 1.24 12.61
C PRO A 149 2.00 0.50 12.85
N ASP A 150 2.06 -0.81 12.53
CA ASP A 150 3.28 -1.61 12.66
C ASP A 150 4.38 -1.13 11.70
N ALA A 151 3.98 -0.73 10.49
CA ALA A 151 4.87 -0.17 9.50
C ALA A 151 5.49 1.16 9.96
N SER A 152 4.64 2.05 10.51
CA SER A 152 5.08 3.32 11.09
C SER A 152 6.10 3.12 12.20
N ARG A 153 5.80 2.25 13.16
CA ARG A 153 6.71 1.95 14.28
C ARG A 153 8.04 1.38 13.82
N LEU A 154 8.02 0.47 12.83
CA LEU A 154 9.26 -0.08 12.29
C LEU A 154 10.14 1.01 11.67
N PHE A 155 9.55 1.88 10.86
CA PHE A 155 10.26 3.00 10.25
C PHE A 155 10.78 3.99 11.31
N CYS A 156 9.95 4.32 12.30
CA CYS A 156 10.35 5.19 13.42
C CYS A 156 11.55 4.62 14.20
N LEU A 157 11.54 3.32 14.49
CA LEU A 157 12.66 2.66 15.17
C LEU A 157 13.95 2.73 14.35
N GLU A 158 13.89 2.51 13.05
CA GLU A 158 15.04 2.65 12.15
C GLU A 158 15.61 4.07 12.19
N MET A 159 14.72 5.09 12.13
CA MET A 159 15.14 6.51 12.21
C MET A 159 15.80 6.85 13.55
N ILE A 160 15.22 6.41 14.67
CA ILE A 160 15.77 6.64 16.03
C ILE A 160 17.17 6.01 16.17
N GLN A 161 17.41 4.88 15.52
CA GLN A 161 18.71 4.21 15.50
C GLN A 161 19.73 4.87 14.55
N GLY A 162 19.38 5.96 13.89
CA GLY A 162 20.22 6.70 12.96
C GLY A 162 20.19 6.18 11.52
N ALA A 163 19.18 5.38 11.17
CA ALA A 163 18.92 4.84 9.84
C ALA A 163 20.14 4.13 9.21
N PRO A 164 20.79 3.18 9.91
CA PRO A 164 22.06 2.61 9.44
C PRO A 164 21.94 1.94 8.07
N LEU A 165 20.76 1.41 7.74
CA LEU A 165 20.52 0.69 6.49
C LEU A 165 19.78 1.51 5.42
N LEU A 166 19.20 2.66 5.78
CA LEU A 166 18.43 3.53 4.86
C LEU A 166 19.12 4.86 4.55
N ARG A 167 20.28 5.14 5.10
CA ARG A 167 20.94 6.46 5.01
C ARG A 167 21.11 6.93 3.56
N ASP A 168 21.47 6.04 2.66
CA ASP A 168 21.70 6.38 1.26
C ASP A 168 20.41 6.70 0.50
N GLU A 169 19.33 5.95 0.77
CA GLU A 169 18.01 6.20 0.20
C GLU A 169 17.42 7.52 0.71
N LEU A 170 17.56 7.77 2.02
CA LEU A 170 17.12 9.03 2.63
C LEU A 170 17.90 10.22 2.06
N GLY A 171 19.21 10.04 1.84
CA GLY A 171 20.08 11.08 1.30
C GLY A 171 19.84 11.43 -0.17
N ARG A 172 19.19 10.56 -0.92
CA ARG A 172 18.91 10.73 -2.36
C ARG A 172 17.43 10.92 -2.63
N GLU A 173 16.66 9.84 -2.61
CA GLU A 173 15.25 9.86 -3.05
C GLU A 173 14.35 10.75 -2.17
N LEU A 174 14.52 10.66 -0.86
CA LEU A 174 13.72 11.46 0.06
C LEU A 174 14.06 12.93 -0.06
N ARG A 175 15.35 13.28 -0.09
CA ARG A 175 15.81 14.66 -0.26
C ARG A 175 15.27 15.26 -1.56
N ASP A 176 15.47 14.56 -2.69
CA ASP A 176 15.01 15.03 -4.01
C ASP A 176 13.49 15.27 -4.05
N LEU A 177 12.70 14.42 -3.39
CA LEU A 177 11.25 14.61 -3.30
C LEU A 177 10.92 15.84 -2.44
N VAL A 178 11.53 15.97 -1.26
CA VAL A 178 11.30 17.08 -0.34
C VAL A 178 11.70 18.39 -0.99
N ASP A 179 12.84 18.44 -1.68
CA ASP A 179 13.30 19.65 -2.37
C ASP A 179 12.29 20.09 -3.46
N ARG A 180 11.85 19.16 -4.33
CA ARG A 180 10.82 19.46 -5.34
C ARG A 180 9.51 19.96 -4.73
N LYS A 181 9.05 19.37 -3.63
CA LYS A 181 7.77 19.76 -2.99
C LYS A 181 7.92 21.02 -2.13
N SER A 182 9.12 21.31 -1.68
CA SER A 182 9.47 22.60 -1.08
C SER A 182 9.32 23.76 -2.07
N GLU A 183 9.67 23.57 -3.36
CA GLU A 183 9.42 24.58 -4.39
C GLU A 183 7.91 24.85 -4.55
N VAL A 184 7.08 23.81 -4.61
CA VAL A 184 5.61 23.98 -4.68
C VAL A 184 5.10 24.82 -3.49
N ILE A 185 5.58 24.54 -2.27
CA ILE A 185 5.17 25.30 -1.09
C ILE A 185 5.65 26.76 -1.19
N ARG A 186 6.86 27.01 -1.68
CA ARG A 186 7.36 28.39 -1.93
C ARG A 186 6.50 29.14 -2.95
N GLU A 187 6.06 28.48 -4.02
CA GLU A 187 5.14 29.05 -4.99
C GLU A 187 3.79 29.42 -4.36
N TRP A 188 3.23 28.58 -3.49
CA TRP A 188 2.02 28.91 -2.75
C TRP A 188 2.19 30.11 -1.82
N VAL A 189 3.36 30.23 -1.15
CA VAL A 189 3.70 31.40 -0.32
C VAL A 189 3.87 32.64 -1.18
N ALA A 190 4.61 32.57 -2.30
CA ALA A 190 4.82 33.68 -3.23
C ALA A 190 3.51 34.17 -3.85
N ALA A 191 2.58 33.27 -4.13
CA ALA A 191 1.23 33.59 -4.62
C ALA A 191 0.29 34.14 -3.52
N GLY A 192 0.75 34.27 -2.27
CA GLY A 192 -0.06 34.74 -1.14
C GLY A 192 -1.16 33.76 -0.68
N LYS A 193 -1.11 32.53 -1.15
CA LYS A 193 -2.06 31.47 -0.76
C LYS A 193 -1.72 30.89 0.62
N LEU A 194 -0.44 30.92 1.02
CA LEU A 194 0.03 30.55 2.36
C LEU A 194 0.71 31.76 3.02
N ALA A 195 0.64 31.81 4.35
CA ALA A 195 1.48 32.71 5.15
C ALA A 195 2.96 32.30 4.98
N PRO A 196 3.93 33.21 5.19
CA PRO A 196 5.34 32.88 5.15
C PRO A 196 5.66 31.70 6.09
N VAL A 197 6.16 30.61 5.53
CA VAL A 197 6.55 29.39 6.26
C VAL A 197 7.73 28.76 5.55
N ASP A 198 8.68 28.21 6.32
CA ASP A 198 9.72 27.37 5.76
C ASP A 198 9.15 26.02 5.32
N PRO A 199 9.33 25.60 4.05
CA PRO A 199 8.74 24.37 3.54
C PRO A 199 9.22 23.11 4.25
N HIS A 200 10.48 23.03 4.66
CA HIS A 200 11.01 21.85 5.35
C HIS A 200 10.36 21.70 6.73
N HIS A 201 10.26 22.81 7.49
CA HIS A 201 9.62 22.81 8.79
C HIS A 201 8.13 22.50 8.70
N LEU A 202 7.44 22.94 7.65
CA LEU A 202 6.04 22.56 7.40
C LEU A 202 5.92 21.05 7.12
N ILE A 203 6.78 20.51 6.26
CA ILE A 203 6.77 19.07 5.96
C ILE A 203 7.06 18.24 7.22
N PHE A 204 8.06 18.64 8.02
CA PHE A 204 8.38 17.95 9.27
C PHE A 204 7.23 18.01 10.29
N ALA A 205 6.55 19.15 10.40
CA ALA A 205 5.37 19.29 11.27
C ALA A 205 4.21 18.39 10.80
N LEU A 206 3.98 18.31 9.48
CA LEU A 206 2.98 17.42 8.89
C LEU A 206 3.30 15.93 9.20
N TRP A 207 4.56 15.53 9.10
CA TRP A 207 4.96 14.17 9.44
C TRP A 207 4.77 13.91 10.93
N ALA A 208 5.31 14.74 11.79
CA ALA A 208 5.23 14.57 13.25
C ALA A 208 3.78 14.48 13.74
N THR A 209 2.90 15.37 13.28
CA THR A 209 1.51 15.40 13.74
C THR A 209 0.67 14.24 13.27
N THR A 210 0.94 13.70 12.06
CA THR A 210 0.17 12.58 11.49
C THR A 210 0.69 11.21 11.90
N GLN A 211 2.01 11.05 12.11
CA GLN A 211 2.62 9.78 12.51
C GLN A 211 2.52 9.51 14.01
N HIS A 212 2.38 10.53 14.84
CA HIS A 212 2.28 10.39 16.28
C HIS A 212 1.24 9.37 16.72
N TYR A 213 0.08 9.36 16.07
CA TYR A 213 -1.02 8.44 16.38
C TYR A 213 -0.68 6.95 16.16
N ALA A 214 0.26 6.66 15.27
CA ALA A 214 0.74 5.30 15.03
C ALA A 214 1.96 4.96 15.89
N ASP A 215 2.97 5.85 15.89
CA ASP A 215 4.25 5.62 16.56
C ASP A 215 4.09 5.57 18.08
N PHE A 216 3.22 6.42 18.61
CA PHE A 216 2.89 6.55 20.03
C PHE A 216 1.43 6.14 20.34
N GLY A 217 0.86 5.21 19.57
CA GLY A 217 -0.52 4.76 19.73
C GLY A 217 -0.86 4.26 21.12
N VAL A 218 0.10 3.64 21.82
CA VAL A 218 -0.07 3.22 23.23
C VAL A 218 -0.28 4.43 24.15
N GLN A 219 0.45 5.52 23.94
CA GLN A 219 0.30 6.76 24.71
C GLN A 219 -1.06 7.40 24.42
N VAL A 220 -1.45 7.48 23.14
CA VAL A 220 -2.76 8.02 22.73
C VAL A 220 -3.88 7.23 23.41
N GLN A 221 -3.83 5.90 23.35
CA GLN A 221 -4.81 5.02 23.98
C GLN A 221 -4.85 5.18 25.50
N ALA A 222 -3.70 5.29 26.15
CA ALA A 222 -3.62 5.46 27.61
C ALA A 222 -4.26 6.79 28.07
N ILE A 223 -4.16 7.84 27.27
CA ILE A 223 -4.69 9.17 27.59
C ILE A 223 -6.19 9.27 27.24
N THR A 224 -6.59 8.78 26.07
CA THR A 224 -7.94 9.02 25.53
C THR A 224 -8.88 7.81 25.66
N GLY A 225 -8.34 6.63 25.95
CA GLY A 225 -9.09 5.36 25.90
C GLY A 225 -9.40 4.89 24.47
N ARG A 226 -8.98 5.62 23.42
CA ARG A 226 -9.34 5.39 22.02
C ARG A 226 -8.08 5.28 21.13
N THR A 227 -8.24 4.71 19.94
CA THR A 227 -7.23 4.65 18.88
C THR A 227 -7.84 5.15 17.57
N LEU A 228 -7.04 5.27 16.51
CA LEU A 228 -7.56 5.63 15.19
C LEU A 228 -8.51 4.57 14.58
N ASP A 229 -8.63 3.38 15.17
CA ASP A 229 -9.62 2.37 14.75
C ASP A 229 -11.05 2.76 15.14
N ASP A 230 -11.21 3.64 16.14
CA ASP A 230 -12.50 4.25 16.45
C ASP A 230 -12.82 5.31 15.38
N PRO A 231 -13.91 5.13 14.59
CA PRO A 231 -14.23 6.04 13.48
C PRO A 231 -14.48 7.48 13.93
N ALA A 232 -15.09 7.68 15.12
CA ALA A 232 -15.36 9.03 15.63
C ALA A 232 -14.04 9.70 16.04
N PHE A 233 -13.16 8.99 16.73
CA PHE A 233 -11.85 9.51 17.09
C PHE A 233 -10.96 9.78 15.88
N PHE A 234 -11.06 8.95 14.82
CA PHE A 234 -10.35 9.18 13.56
C PHE A 234 -10.77 10.53 12.93
N GLU A 235 -12.07 10.78 12.80
CA GLU A 235 -12.54 12.06 12.26
C GLU A 235 -12.17 13.25 13.17
N GLU A 236 -12.29 13.12 14.48
CA GLU A 236 -11.80 14.12 15.42
C GLU A 236 -10.30 14.43 15.21
N ALA A 237 -9.48 13.41 15.04
CA ALA A 237 -8.04 13.58 14.80
C ALA A 237 -7.77 14.31 13.47
N VAL A 238 -8.46 13.92 12.39
CA VAL A 238 -8.35 14.59 11.08
C VAL A 238 -8.71 16.07 11.21
N GLU A 239 -9.87 16.38 11.76
CA GLU A 239 -10.37 17.76 11.90
C GLU A 239 -9.44 18.63 12.76
N ASN A 240 -8.96 18.09 13.88
CA ASN A 240 -8.08 18.84 14.78
C ASN A 240 -6.71 19.09 14.17
N VAL A 241 -6.07 18.07 13.54
CA VAL A 241 -4.78 18.26 12.89
C VAL A 241 -4.91 19.23 11.72
N GLN A 242 -5.94 19.10 10.88
CA GLN A 242 -6.21 20.04 9.80
C GLN A 242 -6.40 21.47 10.34
N ARG A 243 -7.20 21.66 11.36
CA ARG A 243 -7.45 22.97 11.96
C ARG A 243 -6.17 23.59 12.51
N ILE A 244 -5.38 22.86 13.29
CA ILE A 244 -4.13 23.35 13.88
C ILE A 244 -3.14 23.76 12.80
N VAL A 245 -2.93 22.91 11.80
CA VAL A 245 -1.97 23.17 10.72
C VAL A 245 -2.47 24.32 9.83
N LEU A 246 -3.69 24.22 9.31
CA LEU A 246 -4.20 25.18 8.31
C LEU A 246 -4.45 26.57 8.89
N GLN A 247 -4.90 26.70 10.13
CA GLN A 247 -5.06 28.03 10.75
C GLN A 247 -3.73 28.72 11.02
N GLY A 248 -2.63 27.94 11.22
CA GLY A 248 -1.30 28.49 11.43
C GLY A 248 -0.58 28.96 10.15
N ILE A 249 -0.99 28.46 8.98
CA ILE A 249 -0.25 28.69 7.73
C ILE A 249 -1.07 29.34 6.62
N LEU A 250 -2.39 29.45 6.76
CA LEU A 250 -3.18 30.18 5.77
C LEU A 250 -3.04 31.67 5.94
N SER A 251 -2.90 32.39 4.83
CA SER A 251 -2.96 33.85 4.86
C SER A 251 -4.30 34.30 5.40
N ALA A 252 -4.27 35.35 6.27
CA ALA A 252 -5.50 36.01 6.66
C ALA A 252 -6.23 36.48 5.39
N ALA A 253 -7.56 36.22 5.31
CA ALA A 253 -8.34 36.75 4.21
C ALA A 253 -8.14 38.28 4.20
N LYS A 254 -7.67 38.81 3.07
CA LYS A 254 -7.68 40.26 2.86
C LYS A 254 -9.14 40.68 2.81
N ASN A 255 -9.66 41.26 3.88
CA ASN A 255 -10.95 41.94 3.90
C ASN A 255 -10.91 43.16 2.95
#